data_eff0f043c2be2a9135ce768e8b5cec16
#
_entry.id   eff0f043c2be2a9135ce768e8b5cec16
#
_cell.length_a   1.000
_cell.length_b   1.000
_cell.length_c   1.000
_cell.angle_alpha   90.00
_cell.angle_beta   90.00
_cell.angle_gamma   90.00
#
_symmetry.space_group_name_H-M   'P 1'
#
loop_
_entity.id
_entity.type
_entity.pdbx_description
1 polymer ?
#
loop_
_entity_poly.entity_id
_entity_poly.type
_entity_poly.pdbx_seq_one_letter_code
_entity_poly.pdbx_strand_id
1 'polypeptide(L)'
;MHQICKKYWINNYTINSDGTVDVDGNVNFYSKGLGKLPLKFGKVTGEFYCDENQLTSLEGCPSYVGGNFNCSFNRLISLEGGPKEVGRDFRCSSNQLVSLDGGPTEVDGVFYCDENPIWNIYDLFGDYKEYQASLDYNYLRGKNIVKLRLEEALEEIGKKLSNLDNTTIRIAGYNYI
;
A
#
# COMPACT_ATOMS: atom_id res chain seq x y z
N MET A 1 -12.69 -5.27 23.39
CA MET A 1 -11.66 -5.88 22.53
C MET A 1 -11.78 -7.40 22.50
N HIS A 2 -11.76 -8.15 23.61
CA HIS A 2 -11.85 -9.62 23.63
C HIS A 2 -13.03 -10.22 22.83
N GLN A 3 -14.22 -9.60 22.91
CA GLN A 3 -15.37 -10.05 22.11
C GLN A 3 -15.16 -9.89 20.61
N ILE A 4 -14.44 -8.84 20.19
CA ILE A 4 -14.10 -8.62 18.78
C ILE A 4 -13.06 -9.64 18.32
N CYS A 5 -12.00 -9.87 19.12
CA CYS A 5 -11.03 -10.91 18.81
C CYS A 5 -11.71 -12.28 18.64
N LYS A 6 -12.58 -12.66 19.58
CA LYS A 6 -13.37 -13.90 19.49
C LYS A 6 -14.24 -13.94 18.24
N LYS A 7 -14.94 -12.86 17.90
CA LYS A 7 -15.79 -12.77 16.70
C LYS A 7 -15.04 -13.04 15.41
N TYR A 8 -13.80 -12.59 15.32
CA TYR A 8 -12.96 -12.70 14.12
C TYR A 8 -11.91 -13.82 14.22
N TRP A 9 -12.02 -14.70 15.22
CA TRP A 9 -11.11 -15.85 15.42
C TRP A 9 -9.64 -15.45 15.58
N ILE A 10 -9.39 -14.24 16.14
CA ILE A 10 -8.05 -13.79 16.48
C ILE A 10 -7.66 -14.47 17.79
N ASN A 11 -6.64 -15.32 17.71
CA ASN A 11 -6.09 -16.05 18.85
C ASN A 11 -4.67 -15.54 19.17
N ASN A 12 -4.11 -15.96 20.30
CA ASN A 12 -2.74 -15.64 20.72
C ASN A 12 -2.44 -14.12 20.64
N TYR A 13 -3.27 -13.30 21.28
CA TYR A 13 -3.12 -11.86 21.25
C TYR A 13 -2.84 -11.27 22.64
N THR A 14 -2.18 -10.11 22.63
CA THR A 14 -1.96 -9.26 23.80
C THR A 14 -2.60 -7.90 23.56
N ILE A 15 -3.31 -7.37 24.54
CA ILE A 15 -3.83 -6.01 24.52
C ILE A 15 -2.79 -5.12 25.23
N ASN A 16 -2.23 -4.17 24.47
CA ASN A 16 -1.23 -3.24 24.97
C ASN A 16 -1.84 -2.09 25.79
N SER A 17 -1.04 -1.42 26.58
CA SER A 17 -1.49 -0.29 27.42
C SER A 17 -2.01 0.91 26.64
N ASP A 18 -1.59 1.07 25.36
CA ASP A 18 -2.06 2.10 24.43
C ASP A 18 -3.36 1.71 23.71
N GLY A 19 -3.90 0.52 24.01
CA GLY A 19 -5.13 0.00 23.41
C GLY A 19 -4.93 -0.67 22.04
N THR A 20 -3.70 -0.87 21.57
CA THR A 20 -3.42 -1.70 20.40
C THR A 20 -3.44 -3.18 20.76
N VAL A 21 -3.58 -4.02 19.74
CA VAL A 21 -3.60 -5.48 19.87
C VAL A 21 -2.42 -6.08 19.09
N ASP A 22 -1.48 -6.71 19.80
CA ASP A 22 -0.46 -7.53 19.18
C ASP A 22 -0.98 -8.96 19.00
N VAL A 23 -0.69 -9.58 17.87
CA VAL A 23 -1.16 -10.94 17.55
C VAL A 23 0.04 -11.82 17.17
N ASP A 24 0.19 -12.94 17.87
CA ASP A 24 1.13 -13.98 17.49
C ASP A 24 0.40 -15.01 16.61
N GLY A 25 0.42 -14.75 15.31
CA GLY A 25 -0.28 -15.51 14.29
C GLY A 25 -0.94 -14.62 13.24
N ASN A 26 -1.96 -15.16 12.58
CA ASN A 26 -2.64 -14.51 11.46
C ASN A 26 -3.87 -13.72 11.91
N VAL A 27 -4.18 -12.65 11.17
CA VAL A 27 -5.44 -11.89 11.25
C VAL A 27 -6.13 -11.94 9.89
N ASN A 28 -7.41 -12.36 9.89
CA ASN A 28 -8.15 -12.51 8.65
C ASN A 28 -9.52 -11.79 8.72
N PHE A 29 -9.58 -10.67 8.01
CA PHE A 29 -10.80 -9.90 7.74
C PHE A 29 -11.25 -9.99 6.28
N TYR A 30 -10.75 -10.98 5.51
CA TYR A 30 -11.16 -11.17 4.13
C TYR A 30 -12.67 -11.20 3.97
N SER A 31 -13.21 -10.33 3.10
CA SER A 31 -14.64 -10.29 2.71
C SER A 31 -15.63 -10.21 3.89
N LYS A 32 -15.35 -9.34 4.89
CA LYS A 32 -16.21 -9.12 6.06
C LYS A 32 -17.14 -7.91 5.94
N GLY A 33 -17.14 -7.20 4.79
CA GLY A 33 -17.95 -6.01 4.55
C GLY A 33 -17.56 -4.81 5.42
N LEU A 34 -16.29 -4.72 5.81
CA LEU A 34 -15.80 -3.69 6.73
C LEU A 34 -15.61 -2.36 6.02
N GLY A 35 -16.18 -1.28 6.56
CA GLY A 35 -15.86 0.10 6.18
C GLY A 35 -14.64 0.65 6.94
N LYS A 36 -14.29 0.04 8.06
CA LYS A 36 -13.09 0.32 8.87
C LYS A 36 -12.68 -0.90 9.67
N LEU A 37 -11.42 -0.94 10.08
CA LEU A 37 -10.94 -2.03 10.94
C LEU A 37 -11.61 -1.98 12.33
N PRO A 38 -11.98 -3.13 12.90
CA PRO A 38 -12.72 -3.19 14.15
C PRO A 38 -11.84 -3.02 15.40
N LEU A 39 -10.52 -3.08 15.25
CA LEU A 39 -9.51 -2.94 16.29
C LEU A 39 -8.34 -2.12 15.75
N LYS A 40 -7.51 -1.59 16.67
CA LYS A 40 -6.18 -1.07 16.35
C LYS A 40 -5.15 -2.15 16.68
N PHE A 41 -4.29 -2.47 15.72
CA PHE A 41 -3.24 -3.48 15.87
C PHE A 41 -1.88 -2.80 16.07
N GLY A 42 -1.02 -3.40 16.89
CA GLY A 42 0.38 -3.02 17.04
C GLY A 42 1.25 -3.83 16.08
N LYS A 43 1.44 -5.12 16.36
CA LYS A 43 2.21 -6.06 15.55
C LYS A 43 1.41 -7.33 15.26
N VAL A 44 1.65 -7.92 14.08
CA VAL A 44 1.11 -9.22 13.68
C VAL A 44 2.27 -10.05 13.15
N THR A 45 2.59 -11.17 13.82
CA THR A 45 3.74 -12.00 13.43
C THR A 45 3.48 -12.84 12.18
N GLY A 46 2.23 -13.14 11.88
CA GLY A 46 1.80 -13.88 10.70
C GLY A 46 1.28 -12.96 9.59
N GLU A 47 0.27 -13.42 8.90
CA GLU A 47 -0.37 -12.72 7.78
C GLU A 47 -1.49 -11.77 8.27
N PHE A 48 -1.71 -10.68 7.54
CA PHE A 48 -2.81 -9.76 7.78
C PHE A 48 -3.62 -9.57 6.50
N TYR A 49 -4.84 -10.08 6.47
CA TYR A 49 -5.75 -9.96 5.34
C TYR A 49 -6.94 -9.07 5.69
N CYS A 50 -7.11 -7.99 4.95
CA CYS A 50 -8.27 -7.09 5.03
C CYS A 50 -8.83 -6.77 3.63
N ASP A 51 -8.53 -7.62 2.68
CA ASP A 51 -8.98 -7.50 1.30
C ASP A 51 -10.47 -7.82 1.10
N GLU A 52 -11.00 -7.45 -0.07
CA GLU A 52 -12.44 -7.55 -0.42
C GLU A 52 -13.37 -6.91 0.62
N ASN A 53 -13.07 -5.69 1.02
CA ASN A 53 -13.89 -4.92 1.94
C ASN A 53 -14.29 -3.56 1.34
N GLN A 54 -14.71 -2.62 2.16
CA GLN A 54 -15.07 -1.26 1.76
C GLN A 54 -14.22 -0.23 2.51
N LEU A 55 -12.97 -0.60 2.83
CA LEU A 55 -12.06 0.27 3.57
C LEU A 55 -11.71 1.50 2.75
N THR A 56 -11.79 2.67 3.39
CA THR A 56 -11.33 3.94 2.83
C THR A 56 -10.04 4.42 3.49
N SER A 57 -9.58 3.74 4.54
CA SER A 57 -8.37 4.03 5.31
C SER A 57 -7.80 2.74 5.88
N LEU A 58 -6.48 2.72 6.10
CA LEU A 58 -5.76 1.67 6.80
C LEU A 58 -5.56 1.98 8.29
N GLU A 59 -6.27 3.00 8.82
CA GLU A 59 -6.22 3.31 10.25
C GLU A 59 -6.54 2.08 11.09
N GLY A 60 -5.64 1.74 12.00
CA GLY A 60 -5.76 0.54 12.83
C GLY A 60 -5.03 -0.68 12.31
N CYS A 61 -4.41 -0.62 11.11
CA CYS A 61 -3.51 -1.67 10.66
C CYS A 61 -2.29 -1.79 11.59
N PRO A 62 -1.68 -2.98 11.68
CA PRO A 62 -0.42 -3.16 12.40
C PRO A 62 0.71 -2.39 11.74
N SER A 63 1.67 -1.92 12.54
CA SER A 63 2.91 -1.28 12.02
C SER A 63 3.87 -2.30 11.41
N TYR A 64 3.81 -3.55 11.86
CA TYR A 64 4.62 -4.69 11.42
C TYR A 64 3.74 -5.90 11.10
N VAL A 65 4.01 -6.53 9.96
CA VAL A 65 3.40 -7.79 9.52
C VAL A 65 4.51 -8.75 9.11
N GLY A 66 4.68 -9.86 9.84
CA GLY A 66 5.75 -10.84 9.56
C GLY A 66 5.49 -11.71 8.31
N GLY A 67 4.24 -11.84 7.89
CA GLY A 67 3.83 -12.54 6.67
C GLY A 67 3.37 -11.59 5.56
N ASN A 68 2.40 -12.05 4.77
CA ASN A 68 1.78 -11.23 3.73
C ASN A 68 0.82 -10.20 4.35
N PHE A 69 0.82 -8.99 3.78
CA PHE A 69 -0.21 -7.99 4.00
C PHE A 69 -1.06 -7.84 2.75
N ASN A 70 -2.38 -7.95 2.88
CA ASN A 70 -3.29 -7.79 1.75
C ASN A 70 -4.44 -6.85 2.08
N CYS A 71 -4.49 -5.70 1.40
CA CYS A 71 -5.58 -4.72 1.44
C CYS A 71 -6.20 -4.49 0.05
N SER A 72 -6.02 -5.43 -0.87
CA SER A 72 -6.57 -5.34 -2.23
C SER A 72 -8.11 -5.29 -2.24
N PHE A 73 -8.71 -4.85 -3.35
CA PHE A 73 -10.16 -4.80 -3.52
C PHE A 73 -10.87 -4.01 -2.40
N ASN A 74 -10.42 -2.77 -2.20
CA ASN A 74 -11.00 -1.81 -1.25
C ASN A 74 -11.27 -0.46 -1.95
N ARG A 75 -11.43 0.61 -1.17
CA ARG A 75 -11.66 1.98 -1.67
C ARG A 75 -10.60 2.95 -1.16
N LEU A 76 -9.36 2.45 -1.04
CA LEU A 76 -8.25 3.24 -0.50
C LEU A 76 -7.79 4.28 -1.52
N ILE A 77 -7.58 5.50 -1.04
CA ILE A 77 -6.98 6.60 -1.81
C ILE A 77 -5.54 6.90 -1.38
N SER A 78 -5.10 6.33 -0.26
CA SER A 78 -3.78 6.46 0.35
C SER A 78 -3.43 5.20 1.11
N LEU A 79 -2.15 4.93 1.34
CA LEU A 79 -1.64 3.84 2.17
C LEU A 79 -1.32 4.28 3.61
N GLU A 80 -1.66 5.53 3.97
CA GLU A 80 -1.45 6.01 5.35
C GLU A 80 -2.19 5.15 6.37
N GLY A 81 -1.50 4.90 7.50
CA GLY A 81 -2.01 4.02 8.57
C GLY A 81 -1.77 2.55 8.31
N GLY A 82 -1.20 2.18 7.16
CA GLY A 82 -0.75 0.83 6.87
C GLY A 82 0.58 0.46 7.53
N PRO A 83 1.02 -0.81 7.36
CA PRO A 83 2.27 -1.30 7.93
C PRO A 83 3.47 -0.58 7.35
N LYS A 84 4.54 -0.45 8.17
CA LYS A 84 5.83 0.09 7.75
C LYS A 84 6.78 -1.02 7.30
N GLU A 85 6.63 -2.20 7.85
CA GLU A 85 7.47 -3.36 7.56
C GLU A 85 6.57 -4.58 7.25
N VAL A 86 6.85 -5.26 6.14
CA VAL A 86 6.14 -6.46 5.69
C VAL A 86 7.15 -7.53 5.29
N GLY A 87 7.16 -8.63 6.03
CA GLY A 87 8.15 -9.71 5.86
C GLY A 87 7.90 -10.63 4.67
N ARG A 88 6.84 -10.39 3.89
CA ARG A 88 6.56 -11.06 2.62
C ARG A 88 5.91 -10.08 1.65
N ASP A 89 4.87 -10.50 0.91
CA ASP A 89 4.22 -9.66 -0.09
C ASP A 89 3.35 -8.57 0.54
N PHE A 90 3.41 -7.38 -0.05
CA PHE A 90 2.45 -6.30 0.18
C PHE A 90 1.51 -6.20 -1.03
N ARG A 91 0.21 -6.31 -0.79
CA ARG A 91 -0.81 -6.30 -1.85
C ARG A 91 -1.83 -5.20 -1.58
N CYS A 92 -1.92 -4.24 -2.49
CA CYS A 92 -2.89 -3.14 -2.48
C CYS A 92 -3.60 -2.94 -3.84
N SER A 93 -3.60 -3.98 -4.68
CA SER A 93 -4.24 -3.95 -6.01
C SER A 93 -5.72 -3.61 -5.94
N SER A 94 -6.31 -3.12 -7.04
CA SER A 94 -7.75 -2.81 -7.13
C SER A 94 -8.23 -1.88 -6.02
N ASN A 95 -7.63 -0.70 -5.96
CA ASN A 95 -8.00 0.42 -5.09
C ASN A 95 -8.09 1.73 -5.91
N GLN A 96 -8.03 2.88 -5.25
CA GLN A 96 -8.11 4.21 -5.88
C GLN A 96 -6.85 5.04 -5.60
N LEU A 97 -5.71 4.36 -5.44
CA LEU A 97 -4.44 4.99 -5.07
C LEU A 97 -3.90 5.83 -6.22
N VAL A 98 -3.63 7.10 -5.94
CA VAL A 98 -2.99 8.05 -6.86
C VAL A 98 -1.52 8.30 -6.52
N SER A 99 -1.07 7.83 -5.36
CA SER A 99 0.33 7.74 -4.94
C SER A 99 0.47 6.54 -4.01
N LEU A 100 1.72 6.14 -3.71
CA LEU A 100 2.02 5.12 -2.71
C LEU A 100 2.52 5.73 -1.39
N ASP A 101 2.25 7.03 -1.19
CA ASP A 101 2.57 7.74 0.05
C ASP A 101 1.93 7.05 1.26
N GLY A 102 2.68 7.00 2.35
CA GLY A 102 2.24 6.29 3.56
C GLY A 102 2.41 4.78 3.50
N GLY A 103 2.86 4.23 2.36
CA GLY A 103 3.16 2.81 2.21
C GLY A 103 4.31 2.32 3.08
N PRO A 104 4.64 1.02 3.01
CA PRO A 104 5.71 0.41 3.78
C PRO A 104 7.08 0.97 3.38
N THR A 105 7.98 1.05 4.35
CA THR A 105 9.40 1.36 4.10
C THR A 105 10.20 0.11 3.73
N GLU A 106 9.73 -1.06 4.18
CA GLU A 106 10.39 -2.35 3.93
C GLU A 106 9.36 -3.40 3.50
N VAL A 107 9.64 -4.08 2.40
CA VAL A 107 8.88 -5.23 1.88
C VAL A 107 9.88 -6.27 1.44
N ASP A 108 9.91 -7.43 2.12
CA ASP A 108 10.85 -8.51 1.78
C ASP A 108 10.42 -9.30 0.55
N GLY A 109 9.13 -9.28 0.22
CA GLY A 109 8.55 -9.95 -0.94
C GLY A 109 8.22 -8.99 -2.08
N VAL A 110 7.14 -9.29 -2.79
CA VAL A 110 6.69 -8.52 -3.96
C VAL A 110 5.67 -7.47 -3.53
N PHE A 111 5.77 -6.28 -4.13
CA PHE A 111 4.80 -5.20 -3.98
C PHE A 111 3.83 -5.20 -5.17
N TYR A 112 2.55 -5.44 -4.90
CA TYR A 112 1.49 -5.46 -5.90
C TYR A 112 0.58 -4.24 -5.73
N CYS A 113 0.47 -3.40 -6.75
CA CYS A 113 -0.40 -2.22 -6.77
C CYS A 113 -1.16 -2.05 -8.10
N ASP A 114 -1.29 -3.10 -8.88
CA ASP A 114 -2.04 -3.12 -10.12
C ASP A 114 -3.50 -2.69 -9.92
N GLU A 115 -4.17 -2.30 -11.00
CA GLU A 115 -5.54 -1.78 -10.95
C GLU A 115 -5.74 -0.59 -9.97
N ASN A 116 -4.74 0.27 -9.89
CA ASN A 116 -4.80 1.58 -9.24
C ASN A 116 -4.41 2.67 -10.25
N PRO A 117 -4.87 3.92 -10.08
CA PRO A 117 -4.38 5.02 -10.91
C PRO A 117 -2.86 5.16 -10.92
N ILE A 118 -2.18 4.94 -9.78
CA ILE A 118 -0.71 5.00 -9.64
C ILE A 118 0.01 3.93 -10.45
N TRP A 119 -0.63 2.82 -10.82
CA TRP A 119 -0.01 1.72 -11.53
C TRP A 119 0.78 2.17 -12.76
N ASN A 120 0.20 3.06 -13.55
CA ASN A 120 0.83 3.55 -14.78
C ASN A 120 2.14 4.30 -14.55
N ILE A 121 2.34 4.87 -13.34
CA ILE A 121 3.60 5.52 -12.95
C ILE A 121 4.55 4.48 -12.34
N TYR A 122 4.03 3.66 -11.44
CA TYR A 122 4.80 2.62 -10.77
C TYR A 122 5.46 1.67 -11.77
N ASP A 123 4.72 1.23 -12.79
CA ASP A 123 5.20 0.31 -13.83
C ASP A 123 6.39 0.87 -14.65
N LEU A 124 6.56 2.21 -14.66
CA LEU A 124 7.72 2.82 -15.30
C LEU A 124 9.04 2.49 -14.59
N PHE A 125 9.00 2.25 -13.29
CA PHE A 125 10.20 2.01 -12.47
C PHE A 125 10.58 0.53 -12.39
N GLY A 126 9.66 -0.40 -12.55
CA GLY A 126 9.93 -1.84 -12.59
C GLY A 126 9.86 -2.52 -11.23
N ASP A 127 10.32 -1.88 -10.15
CA ASP A 127 10.15 -2.40 -8.79
C ASP A 127 9.90 -1.28 -7.75
N TYR A 128 9.51 -1.70 -6.53
CA TYR A 128 9.13 -0.77 -5.47
C TYR A 128 10.31 0.05 -4.93
N LYS A 129 11.52 -0.46 -4.95
CA LYS A 129 12.72 0.25 -4.49
C LYS A 129 13.09 1.37 -5.47
N GLU A 130 13.06 1.07 -6.77
CA GLU A 130 13.28 2.08 -7.82
C GLU A 130 12.21 3.16 -7.76
N TYR A 131 10.93 2.78 -7.59
CA TYR A 131 9.84 3.74 -7.40
C TYR A 131 10.06 4.62 -6.17
N GLN A 132 10.39 4.04 -5.00
CA GLN A 132 10.64 4.82 -3.78
C GLN A 132 11.82 5.79 -3.94
N ALA A 133 12.93 5.35 -4.50
CA ALA A 133 14.08 6.20 -4.76
C ALA A 133 13.73 7.37 -5.71
N SER A 134 12.84 7.13 -6.68
CA SER A 134 12.39 8.16 -7.61
C SER A 134 11.57 9.29 -6.97
N LEU A 135 10.97 9.07 -5.80
CA LEU A 135 10.16 10.08 -5.11
C LEU A 135 10.96 11.32 -4.66
N ASP A 136 12.28 11.18 -4.48
CA ASP A 136 13.18 12.31 -4.16
C ASP A 136 13.17 13.38 -5.25
N TYR A 137 12.82 13.04 -6.49
CA TYR A 137 12.67 13.98 -7.61
C TYR A 137 11.39 14.83 -7.53
N ASN A 138 10.47 14.53 -6.60
CA ASN A 138 9.23 15.29 -6.38
C ASN A 138 8.41 15.52 -7.67
N TYR A 139 8.36 14.53 -8.56
CA TYR A 139 7.60 14.62 -9.81
C TYR A 139 6.09 14.44 -9.63
N LEU A 140 5.65 13.81 -8.53
CA LEU A 140 4.25 13.68 -8.18
C LEU A 140 3.78 14.81 -7.26
N ARG A 141 2.65 15.42 -7.59
CA ARG A 141 1.97 16.43 -6.77
C ARG A 141 0.47 16.15 -6.80
N GLY A 142 0.02 15.18 -5.99
CA GLY A 142 -1.32 14.64 -6.07
C GLY A 142 -1.57 14.03 -7.46
N LYS A 143 -2.54 14.55 -8.22
CA LYS A 143 -2.81 14.13 -9.61
C LYS A 143 -2.03 14.89 -10.68
N ASN A 144 -0.98 15.61 -10.32
CA ASN A 144 -0.15 16.34 -11.26
C ASN A 144 1.24 15.72 -11.36
N ILE A 145 1.76 15.61 -12.58
CA ILE A 145 3.11 15.12 -12.87
C ILE A 145 3.93 16.29 -13.40
N VAL A 146 5.07 16.54 -12.75
CA VAL A 146 6.08 17.46 -13.26
C VAL A 146 6.95 16.68 -14.25
N LYS A 147 6.68 16.81 -15.54
CA LYS A 147 7.27 15.98 -16.61
C LYS A 147 8.79 15.94 -16.54
N LEU A 148 9.45 17.10 -16.47
CA LEU A 148 10.92 17.18 -16.44
C LEU A 148 11.53 16.36 -15.28
N ARG A 149 10.93 16.41 -14.10
CA ARG A 149 11.40 15.68 -12.93
C ARG A 149 11.16 14.17 -13.02
N LEU A 150 10.09 13.76 -13.69
CA LEU A 150 9.86 12.35 -13.98
C LEU A 150 10.90 11.83 -15.00
N GLU A 151 11.26 12.64 -16.01
CA GLU A 151 12.32 12.33 -16.97
C GLU A 151 13.65 12.14 -16.25
N GLU A 152 14.03 13.08 -15.36
CA GLU A 152 15.24 12.98 -14.53
C GLU A 152 15.27 11.70 -13.69
N ALA A 153 14.17 11.36 -13.01
CA ALA A 153 14.07 10.16 -12.20
C ALA A 153 14.20 8.87 -13.02
N LEU A 154 13.65 8.83 -14.23
CA LEU A 154 13.77 7.67 -15.13
C LEU A 154 15.17 7.55 -15.72
N GLU A 155 15.83 8.67 -16.03
CA GLU A 155 17.22 8.64 -16.56
C GLU A 155 18.21 8.08 -15.53
N GLU A 156 18.01 8.33 -14.24
CA GLU A 156 18.83 7.77 -13.16
C GLU A 156 18.87 6.25 -13.17
N ILE A 157 17.77 5.61 -13.52
CA ILE A 157 17.66 4.14 -13.63
C ILE A 157 17.88 3.63 -15.07
N GLY A 158 18.42 4.49 -15.95
CA GLY A 158 18.72 4.13 -17.34
C GLY A 158 17.49 4.00 -18.25
N LYS A 159 16.33 4.48 -17.84
CA LYS A 159 15.09 4.50 -18.63
C LYS A 159 14.88 5.87 -19.26
N LYS A 160 14.18 5.93 -20.40
CA LYS A 160 13.85 7.18 -21.10
C LYS A 160 12.36 7.24 -21.39
N LEU A 161 11.74 8.40 -21.12
CA LEU A 161 10.36 8.67 -21.53
C LEU A 161 10.17 8.61 -23.06
N SER A 162 11.22 8.84 -23.86
CA SER A 162 11.18 8.74 -25.32
C SER A 162 10.96 7.32 -25.87
N ASN A 163 11.10 6.30 -25.04
CA ASN A 163 10.75 4.91 -25.39
C ASN A 163 9.25 4.62 -25.15
N LEU A 164 8.57 5.51 -24.48
CA LEU A 164 7.13 5.52 -24.32
C LEU A 164 6.60 6.42 -25.43
N ASP A 165 5.94 5.80 -26.40
CA ASP A 165 5.43 6.38 -27.64
C ASP A 165 4.99 7.85 -27.47
N ASN A 166 5.57 8.77 -28.24
CA ASN A 166 5.43 10.23 -28.12
C ASN A 166 4.01 10.77 -28.25
N THR A 167 3.02 9.91 -28.49
CA THR A 167 1.61 10.30 -28.69
C THR A 167 0.73 10.08 -27.45
N THR A 168 1.22 9.45 -26.38
CA THR A 168 0.31 9.03 -25.29
C THR A 168 0.95 8.97 -23.91
N ILE A 169 1.79 9.92 -23.52
CA ILE A 169 2.04 10.07 -22.08
C ILE A 169 0.87 10.86 -21.45
N ARG A 170 -0.32 10.42 -21.69
CA ARG A 170 -1.43 10.61 -20.75
C ARG A 170 -1.40 9.40 -19.83
N ILE A 171 -0.60 9.47 -18.78
CA ILE A 171 -0.73 8.52 -17.69
C ILE A 171 -2.17 8.69 -17.19
N ALA A 172 -2.99 7.67 -17.40
CA ALA A 172 -4.43 7.76 -17.16
C ALA A 172 -4.68 8.21 -15.70
N GLY A 173 -5.43 9.29 -15.52
CA GLY A 173 -5.77 9.84 -14.21
C GLY A 173 -4.85 10.97 -13.70
N TYR A 174 -3.81 11.37 -14.46
CA TYR A 174 -2.89 12.45 -14.09
C TYR A 174 -2.89 13.61 -15.08
N ASN A 175 -2.60 14.82 -14.57
CA ASN A 175 -2.37 16.01 -15.36
C ASN A 175 -0.87 16.29 -15.44
N TYR A 176 -0.38 16.72 -16.60
CA TYR A 176 1.00 17.19 -16.77
C TYR A 176 1.09 18.68 -16.48
N ILE A 177 2.09 19.09 -15.73
CA ILE A 177 2.46 20.48 -15.45
C ILE A 177 3.97 20.71 -15.67
#